data_779f74d74ceea524527b104a54442d80
#
_entry.id   779f74d74ceea524527b104a54442d80
#
_cell.length_a   1.000
_cell.length_b   1.000
_cell.length_c   1.000
_cell.angle_alpha   90.00
_cell.angle_beta   90.00
_cell.angle_gamma   90.00
#
_symmetry.space_group_name_H-M   'P 1'
#
loop_
_entity.id
_entity.type
_entity.pdbx_description
1 polymer ?
#
loop_
_entity_poly.entity_id
_entity_poly.type
_entity_poly.pdbx_seq_one_letter_code
_entity_poly.pdbx_strand_id
1 'polypeptide(L)'
;MECITCQAPNPDDLVYETKHWRIVLAPDQSYLGRCYVTLKKHCGDLAELEREEWLDFAELVKKLEGALKKSFNATLFNWTCLLNGAYQNNPPNPHVHWHFRPRYKHRVEFAGLLFEDKEFGHHYSRETNHEVPKDIREGIIERIRENL
;
A
#
# COMPACT_ATOMS: atom_id res chain seq x y z
N MET A 1 -13.62 19.15 10.65
CA MET A 1 -13.40 18.62 9.29
C MET A 1 -13.47 17.12 9.31
N GLU A 2 -14.27 16.54 8.45
CA GLU A 2 -14.39 15.11 8.34
C GLU A 2 -13.12 14.51 7.71
N CYS A 3 -12.61 13.41 8.28
CA CYS A 3 -11.43 12.73 7.75
C CYS A 3 -11.84 11.67 6.73
N ILE A 4 -11.50 11.89 5.47
CA ILE A 4 -11.81 10.95 4.38
C ILE A 4 -11.14 9.58 4.63
N THR A 5 -9.93 9.59 5.19
CA THR A 5 -9.18 8.37 5.49
C THR A 5 -9.83 7.51 6.58
N CYS A 6 -10.65 8.11 7.46
CA CYS A 6 -11.43 7.37 8.45
C CYS A 6 -12.60 6.59 7.84
N GLN A 7 -13.05 6.96 6.65
CA GLN A 7 -14.16 6.30 5.99
C GLN A 7 -13.76 4.89 5.54
N ALA A 8 -14.73 3.99 5.48
CA ALA A 8 -14.51 2.66 4.95
C ALA A 8 -14.04 2.75 3.48
N PRO A 9 -13.04 1.98 3.09
CA PRO A 9 -12.58 1.98 1.70
C PRO A 9 -13.62 1.31 0.79
N ASN A 10 -13.48 1.53 -0.52
CA ASN A 10 -14.23 0.75 -1.48
C ASN A 10 -13.88 -0.74 -1.27
N PRO A 11 -14.89 -1.62 -1.02
CA PRO A 11 -14.63 -3.04 -0.83
C PRO A 11 -13.86 -3.70 -1.97
N ASP A 12 -14.01 -3.18 -3.20
CA ASP A 12 -13.31 -3.71 -4.38
C ASP A 12 -11.80 -3.44 -4.36
N ASP A 13 -11.34 -2.50 -3.54
CA ASP A 13 -9.92 -2.15 -3.41
C ASP A 13 -9.28 -2.77 -2.17
N LEU A 14 -10.08 -3.31 -1.26
CA LEU A 14 -9.58 -3.89 -0.01
C LEU A 14 -8.80 -5.17 -0.28
N VAL A 15 -7.54 -5.20 0.18
CA VAL A 15 -6.70 -6.40 0.11
C VAL A 15 -6.86 -7.24 1.37
N TYR A 16 -6.70 -6.62 2.53
CA TYR A 16 -6.72 -7.32 3.82
C TYR A 16 -6.91 -6.33 4.98
N GLU A 17 -7.46 -6.82 6.08
CA GLU A 17 -7.53 -6.06 7.32
C GLU A 17 -6.94 -6.84 8.47
N THR A 18 -6.23 -6.15 9.35
CA THR A 18 -5.86 -6.64 10.67
C THR A 18 -6.75 -5.99 11.72
N LYS A 19 -6.47 -6.21 13.00
CA LYS A 19 -7.21 -5.54 14.08
C LYS A 19 -7.11 -4.01 13.98
N HIS A 20 -5.92 -3.48 13.67
CA HIS A 20 -5.64 -2.04 13.72
C HIS A 20 -5.39 -1.41 12.35
N TRP A 21 -5.11 -2.19 11.32
CA TRP A 21 -4.69 -1.71 10.01
C TRP A 21 -5.57 -2.22 8.88
N ARG A 22 -5.57 -1.47 7.80
CA ARG A 22 -6.33 -1.74 6.59
C ARG A 22 -5.41 -1.61 5.39
N ILE A 23 -5.37 -2.62 4.54
CA ILE A 23 -4.53 -2.64 3.33
C ILE A 23 -5.43 -2.49 2.12
N VAL A 24 -5.19 -1.45 1.32
CA VAL A 24 -5.96 -1.12 0.13
C VAL A 24 -5.02 -1.04 -1.07
N LEU A 25 -5.40 -1.65 -2.18
CA LEU A 25 -4.61 -1.57 -3.41
C LEU A 25 -4.65 -0.14 -3.96
N ALA A 26 -3.47 0.44 -4.22
CA ALA A 26 -3.38 1.78 -4.78
C ALA A 26 -3.90 1.82 -6.23
N PRO A 27 -4.50 2.94 -6.68
CA PRO A 27 -4.93 3.08 -8.06
C PRO A 27 -3.79 2.96 -9.06
N ASP A 28 -2.66 3.57 -8.77
CA ASP A 28 -1.45 3.51 -9.59
C ASP A 28 -0.66 2.24 -9.29
N GLN A 29 -0.58 1.35 -10.26
CA GLN A 29 0.15 0.09 -10.21
C GLN A 29 1.44 0.12 -11.03
N SER A 30 2.07 1.28 -11.16
CA SER A 30 3.42 1.39 -11.76
C SER A 30 4.43 0.50 -11.03
N TYR A 31 4.24 0.35 -9.72
CA TYR A 31 4.94 -0.63 -8.88
C TYR A 31 3.92 -1.69 -8.50
N LEU A 32 3.99 -2.84 -9.15
CA LEU A 32 2.98 -3.90 -9.03
C LEU A 32 2.77 -4.32 -7.57
N GLY A 33 1.53 -4.27 -7.13
CA GLY A 33 1.15 -4.59 -5.74
C GLY A 33 1.28 -3.41 -4.79
N ARG A 34 1.49 -2.18 -5.30
CA ARG A 34 1.49 -0.97 -4.46
C ARG A 34 0.19 -0.86 -3.68
N CYS A 35 0.31 -0.63 -2.38
CA CYS A 35 -0.81 -0.50 -1.47
C CYS A 35 -0.66 0.74 -0.57
N TYR A 36 -1.79 1.16 -0.02
CA TYR A 36 -1.84 2.01 1.16
C TYR A 36 -2.13 1.13 2.37
N VAL A 37 -1.39 1.35 3.46
CA VAL A 37 -1.59 0.66 4.72
C VAL A 37 -1.99 1.71 5.76
N THR A 38 -3.27 1.73 6.11
CA THR A 38 -3.91 2.80 6.85
C THR A 38 -4.27 2.33 8.26
N LEU A 39 -3.94 3.14 9.26
CA LEU A 39 -4.40 2.93 10.63
C LEU A 39 -5.92 3.13 10.69
N LYS A 40 -6.64 2.20 11.32
CA LYS A 40 -8.11 2.29 11.43
C LYS A 40 -8.55 3.44 12.34
N LYS A 41 -7.85 3.63 13.46
CA LYS A 41 -8.09 4.73 14.39
C LYS A 41 -7.58 6.04 13.79
N HIS A 42 -8.33 7.12 13.96
CA HIS A 42 -7.84 8.44 13.58
C HIS A 42 -6.66 8.85 14.47
N CYS A 43 -5.52 9.08 13.85
CA CYS A 43 -4.29 9.48 14.52
C CYS A 43 -3.42 10.22 13.50
N GLY A 44 -2.90 11.37 13.87
CA GLY A 44 -2.16 12.25 12.96
C GLY A 44 -0.64 12.15 13.07
N ASP A 45 -0.11 11.40 14.03
CA ASP A 45 1.33 11.31 14.28
C ASP A 45 1.73 9.88 14.67
N LEU A 46 2.83 9.40 14.10
CA LEU A 46 3.37 8.07 14.41
C LEU A 46 3.74 7.94 15.90
N ALA A 47 4.16 9.04 16.53
CA ALA A 47 4.51 9.03 17.95
C ALA A 47 3.30 8.76 18.87
N GLU A 48 2.09 8.96 18.38
CA GLU A 48 0.86 8.76 19.14
C GLU A 48 0.27 7.34 18.99
N LEU A 49 0.89 6.49 18.20
CA LEU A 49 0.47 5.10 18.06
C LEU A 49 0.64 4.35 19.38
N GLU A 50 -0.34 3.52 19.71
CA GLU A 50 -0.27 2.63 20.85
C GLU A 50 0.63 1.43 20.56
N ARG A 51 1.13 0.80 21.62
CA ARG A 51 2.02 -0.37 21.48
C ARG A 51 1.39 -1.49 20.64
N GLU A 52 0.13 -1.78 20.89
CA GLU A 52 -0.59 -2.85 20.17
C GLU A 52 -0.73 -2.55 18.68
N GLU A 53 -0.87 -1.29 18.31
CA GLU A 53 -0.91 -0.84 16.92
C GLU A 53 0.43 -1.07 16.22
N TRP A 54 1.54 -0.82 16.91
CA TRP A 54 2.88 -1.10 16.40
C TRP A 54 3.16 -2.59 16.28
N LEU A 55 2.76 -3.41 17.27
CA LEU A 55 2.96 -4.85 17.22
C LEU A 55 2.17 -5.48 16.06
N ASP A 56 0.93 -5.05 15.88
CA ASP A 56 0.09 -5.48 14.75
C ASP A 56 0.72 -5.07 13.41
N PHE A 57 1.26 -3.86 13.32
CA PHE A 57 2.00 -3.39 12.15
C PHE A 57 3.23 -4.25 11.86
N ALA A 58 4.01 -4.61 12.85
CA ALA A 58 5.18 -5.45 12.68
C ALA A 58 4.83 -6.81 12.06
N GLU A 59 3.75 -7.44 12.52
CA GLU A 59 3.26 -8.69 11.94
C GLU A 59 2.72 -8.50 10.52
N LEU A 60 2.02 -7.40 10.27
CA LEU A 60 1.51 -7.05 8.95
C LEU A 60 2.64 -6.88 7.94
N VAL A 61 3.73 -6.21 8.31
CA VAL A 61 4.92 -6.02 7.44
C VAL A 61 5.46 -7.36 6.97
N LYS A 62 5.63 -8.30 7.88
CA LYS A 62 6.13 -9.65 7.55
C LYS A 62 5.21 -10.38 6.58
N LYS A 63 3.91 -10.34 6.85
CA LYS A 63 2.91 -10.99 6.00
C LYS A 63 2.84 -10.37 4.61
N LEU A 64 2.76 -9.05 4.55
CA LEU A 64 2.57 -8.35 3.28
C LEU A 64 3.81 -8.47 2.39
N GLU A 65 5.00 -8.25 2.92
CA GLU A 65 6.24 -8.45 2.16
C GLU A 65 6.40 -9.90 1.68
N GLY A 66 6.11 -10.86 2.55
CA GLY A 66 6.12 -12.28 2.20
C GLY A 66 5.14 -12.60 1.08
N ALA A 67 3.92 -12.03 1.14
CA ALA A 67 2.90 -12.23 0.11
C ALA A 67 3.35 -11.69 -1.26
N LEU A 68 3.95 -10.50 -1.30
CA LEU A 68 4.43 -9.90 -2.55
C LEU A 68 5.61 -10.65 -3.14
N LYS A 69 6.49 -11.17 -2.30
CA LYS A 69 7.57 -12.06 -2.77
C LYS A 69 7.03 -13.33 -3.43
N LYS A 70 6.07 -13.96 -2.79
CA LYS A 70 5.43 -15.18 -3.33
C LYS A 70 4.58 -14.91 -4.55
N SER A 71 3.79 -13.82 -4.53
CA SER A 71 2.84 -13.51 -5.60
C SER A 71 3.51 -13.06 -6.88
N PHE A 72 4.53 -12.19 -6.78
CA PHE A 72 5.09 -11.47 -7.92
C PHE A 72 6.62 -11.43 -7.95
N ASN A 73 7.29 -12.14 -7.06
CA ASN A 73 8.75 -12.14 -6.98
C ASN A 73 9.34 -10.73 -6.71
N ALA A 74 8.68 -9.95 -5.87
CA ALA A 74 9.19 -8.65 -5.45
C ALA A 74 10.55 -8.77 -4.78
N THR A 75 11.45 -7.81 -5.03
CA THR A 75 12.84 -7.85 -4.59
C THR A 75 13.04 -7.10 -3.27
N LEU A 76 12.50 -5.90 -3.17
CA LEU A 76 12.57 -5.08 -1.97
C LEU A 76 11.32 -4.21 -1.84
N PHE A 77 11.17 -3.53 -0.71
CA PHE A 77 9.97 -2.75 -0.42
C PHE A 77 10.33 -1.38 0.12
N ASN A 78 9.67 -0.35 -0.42
CA ASN A 78 9.77 0.99 0.12
C ASN A 78 8.52 1.30 0.94
N TRP A 79 8.73 1.62 2.20
CA TRP A 79 7.69 2.05 3.14
C TRP A 79 7.89 3.52 3.47
N THR A 80 6.87 4.34 3.24
CA THR A 80 6.92 5.77 3.57
C THR A 80 5.64 6.23 4.24
N CYS A 81 5.78 7.04 5.29
CA CYS A 81 4.66 7.69 5.98
C CYS A 81 4.98 9.19 6.05
N LEU A 82 4.56 9.94 5.05
CA LEU A 82 4.97 11.34 4.87
C LEU A 82 3.96 12.34 5.43
N LEU A 83 2.67 12.06 5.33
CA LEU A 83 1.55 12.89 5.82
C LEU A 83 1.51 14.32 5.24
N ASN A 84 2.34 14.63 4.25
CA ASN A 84 2.52 15.97 3.70
C ASN A 84 1.23 16.57 3.13
N GLY A 85 0.42 15.76 2.44
CA GLY A 85 -0.79 16.22 1.78
C GLY A 85 -1.80 16.87 2.73
N ALA A 86 -1.88 16.38 3.96
CA ALA A 86 -2.80 16.94 4.96
C ALA A 86 -2.48 18.40 5.32
N TYR A 87 -1.21 18.78 5.20
CA TYR A 87 -0.75 20.14 5.53
C TYR A 87 -0.95 21.16 4.42
N GLN A 88 -1.49 20.73 3.29
CA GLN A 88 -1.98 21.65 2.24
C GLN A 88 -3.34 22.26 2.61
N ASN A 89 -4.00 21.72 3.61
CA ASN A 89 -5.27 22.22 4.14
C ASN A 89 -5.06 23.02 5.42
N ASN A 90 -6.01 23.92 5.72
CA ASN A 90 -6.00 24.71 6.95
C ASN A 90 -7.39 24.67 7.61
N PRO A 91 -7.53 24.08 8.82
CA PRO A 91 -6.49 23.36 9.58
C PRO A 91 -6.11 22.03 8.93
N PRO A 92 -4.88 21.55 9.13
CA PRO A 92 -4.49 20.24 8.66
C PRO A 92 -5.20 19.14 9.46
N ASN A 93 -5.49 18.02 8.79
CA ASN A 93 -6.15 16.87 9.42
C ASN A 93 -5.44 15.57 9.00
N PRO A 94 -4.18 15.35 9.44
CA PRO A 94 -3.41 14.18 9.06
C PRO A 94 -3.99 12.89 9.63
N HIS A 95 -3.82 11.79 8.89
CA HIS A 95 -4.20 10.46 9.31
C HIS A 95 -3.09 9.48 8.93
N VAL A 96 -2.54 8.77 9.88
CA VAL A 96 -1.42 7.85 9.67
C VAL A 96 -1.76 6.80 8.64
N HIS A 97 -1.01 6.81 7.55
CA HIS A 97 -1.05 5.81 6.50
C HIS A 97 0.33 5.65 5.89
N TRP A 98 0.68 4.41 5.57
CA TRP A 98 1.92 4.06 4.91
C TRP A 98 1.66 3.89 3.42
N HIS A 99 2.59 4.42 2.61
CA HIS A 99 2.72 4.02 1.22
C HIS A 99 3.63 2.79 1.17
N PHE A 100 3.13 1.72 0.62
CA PHE A 100 3.87 0.47 0.44
C PHE A 100 4.10 0.26 -1.05
N ARG A 101 5.38 0.30 -1.47
CA ARG A 101 5.78 0.11 -2.86
C ARG A 101 6.72 -1.08 -2.98
N PRO A 102 6.25 -2.21 -3.56
CA PRO A 102 7.13 -3.30 -3.95
C PRO A 102 8.06 -2.85 -5.07
N ARG A 103 9.33 -3.24 -5.00
CA ARG A 103 10.33 -2.91 -6.02
C ARG A 103 10.84 -4.19 -6.67
N TYR A 104 11.12 -4.12 -7.97
CA TYR A 104 11.35 -5.32 -8.78
C TYR A 104 12.65 -5.20 -9.57
N LYS A 105 13.56 -6.13 -9.34
CA LYS A 105 14.77 -6.26 -10.15
C LYS A 105 14.46 -6.84 -11.54
N HIS A 106 13.42 -7.66 -11.66
CA HIS A 106 13.01 -8.32 -12.90
C HIS A 106 11.62 -7.91 -13.30
N ARG A 107 11.35 -7.97 -14.61
CA ARG A 107 10.00 -7.76 -15.17
C ARG A 107 9.04 -8.82 -14.63
N VAL A 108 7.79 -8.44 -14.48
CA VAL A 108 6.71 -9.35 -14.09
C VAL A 108 5.63 -9.30 -15.15
N GLU A 109 5.25 -10.46 -15.69
CA GLU A 109 4.05 -10.60 -16.50
C GLU A 109 2.90 -11.11 -15.62
N PHE A 110 1.79 -10.40 -15.65
CA PHE A 110 0.59 -10.79 -14.93
C PHE A 110 -0.65 -10.44 -15.74
N ALA A 111 -1.53 -11.43 -15.96
CA ALA A 111 -2.78 -11.28 -16.69
C ALA A 111 -2.62 -10.59 -18.06
N GLY A 112 -1.56 -10.89 -18.78
CA GLY A 112 -1.26 -10.34 -20.10
C GLY A 112 -0.63 -8.94 -20.09
N LEU A 113 -0.38 -8.36 -18.92
CA LEU A 113 0.30 -7.08 -18.77
C LEU A 113 1.74 -7.26 -18.31
N LEU A 114 2.61 -6.37 -18.76
CA LEU A 114 4.00 -6.33 -18.37
C LEU A 114 4.21 -5.20 -17.37
N PHE A 115 4.81 -5.54 -16.22
CA PHE A 115 5.20 -4.59 -15.17
C PHE A 115 6.72 -4.54 -15.08
N GLU A 116 7.28 -3.35 -15.15
CA GLU A 116 8.72 -3.13 -15.10
C GLU A 116 9.05 -1.96 -14.17
N ASP A 117 9.94 -2.20 -13.21
CA ASP A 117 10.49 -1.16 -12.33
C ASP A 117 11.77 -0.62 -12.95
N LYS A 118 11.63 0.43 -13.76
CA LYS A 118 12.77 1.06 -14.46
C LYS A 118 13.73 1.78 -13.52
N GLU A 119 13.25 2.13 -12.33
CA GLU A 119 14.02 2.85 -11.31
C GLU A 119 14.62 1.91 -10.24
N PHE A 120 14.57 0.60 -10.45
CA PHE A 120 15.08 -0.34 -9.44
C PHE A 120 16.52 -0.01 -9.04
N GLY A 121 16.77 0.05 -7.73
CA GLY A 121 18.05 0.49 -7.18
C GLY A 121 18.15 1.99 -6.93
N HIS A 122 17.16 2.76 -7.39
CA HIS A 122 17.04 4.20 -7.19
C HIS A 122 15.71 4.53 -6.51
N HIS A 123 15.53 5.78 -6.11
CA HIS A 123 14.26 6.25 -5.56
C HIS A 123 13.13 6.00 -6.57
N TYR A 124 11.95 5.62 -6.08
CA TYR A 124 10.78 5.45 -6.95
C TYR A 124 10.41 6.77 -7.65
N SER A 125 9.87 6.67 -8.87
CA SER A 125 9.35 7.81 -9.60
C SER A 125 7.96 8.23 -9.07
N ARG A 126 7.72 9.54 -8.97
CA ARG A 126 6.40 10.11 -8.69
C ARG A 126 5.64 10.50 -9.95
N GLU A 127 6.29 10.42 -11.10
CA GLU A 127 5.74 10.83 -12.40
C GLU A 127 5.07 9.68 -13.15
N THR A 128 5.31 8.44 -12.75
CA THR A 128 4.69 7.28 -13.36
C THR A 128 3.25 7.12 -12.89
N ASN A 129 2.38 6.71 -13.81
CA ASN A 129 1.01 6.32 -13.51
C ASN A 129 0.60 5.16 -14.42
N HIS A 130 0.24 4.03 -13.81
CA HIS A 130 -0.23 2.84 -14.51
C HIS A 130 -1.51 2.34 -13.84
N GLU A 131 -2.63 2.88 -14.27
CA GLU A 131 -3.94 2.37 -13.88
C GLU A 131 -4.27 1.15 -14.71
N VAL A 132 -4.63 0.06 -14.05
CA VAL A 132 -4.99 -1.19 -14.71
C VAL A 132 -6.51 -1.39 -14.68
N PRO A 133 -7.07 -2.18 -15.64
CA PRO A 133 -8.49 -2.49 -15.65
C PRO A 133 -8.96 -3.18 -14.37
N LYS A 134 -10.27 -3.09 -14.09
CA LYS A 134 -10.88 -3.62 -12.86
C LYS A 134 -10.59 -5.11 -12.66
N ASP A 135 -10.71 -5.92 -13.69
CA ASP A 135 -10.45 -7.37 -13.65
C ASP A 135 -8.99 -7.67 -13.29
N ILE A 136 -8.05 -6.87 -13.76
CA ILE A 136 -6.62 -6.99 -13.43
C ILE A 136 -6.40 -6.60 -11.96
N ARG A 137 -7.04 -5.53 -11.48
CA ARG A 137 -6.98 -5.13 -10.06
C ARG A 137 -7.49 -6.25 -9.16
N GLU A 138 -8.64 -6.82 -9.48
CA GLU A 138 -9.22 -7.96 -8.77
C GLU A 138 -8.26 -9.15 -8.74
N GLY A 139 -7.62 -9.46 -9.86
CA GLY A 139 -6.62 -10.52 -9.95
C GLY A 139 -5.38 -10.26 -9.09
N ILE A 140 -4.89 -9.03 -9.04
CA ILE A 140 -3.77 -8.64 -8.18
C ILE A 140 -4.14 -8.85 -6.71
N ILE A 141 -5.30 -8.34 -6.29
CA ILE A 141 -5.79 -8.47 -4.91
C ILE A 141 -5.93 -9.93 -4.52
N GLU A 142 -6.56 -10.73 -5.37
CA GLU A 142 -6.76 -12.17 -5.13
C GLU A 142 -5.42 -12.90 -4.97
N ARG A 143 -4.46 -12.62 -5.86
CA ARG A 143 -3.13 -13.23 -5.80
C ARG A 143 -2.40 -12.90 -4.50
N ILE A 144 -2.48 -11.64 -4.05
CA ILE A 144 -1.89 -11.23 -2.78
C ILE A 144 -2.57 -11.94 -1.62
N ARG A 145 -3.91 -11.97 -1.59
CA ARG A 145 -4.68 -12.64 -0.52
C ARG A 145 -4.33 -14.12 -0.37
N GLU A 146 -4.17 -14.83 -1.48
CA GLU A 146 -3.81 -16.25 -1.49
C GLU A 146 -2.46 -16.54 -0.82
N ASN A 147 -1.58 -15.55 -0.74
CA ASN A 147 -0.23 -15.67 -0.22
C ASN A 147 -0.01 -14.98 1.15
N LEU A 148 -1.06 -14.41 1.72
CA LEU A 148 -0.98 -13.79 3.05
C LEU A 148 -0.89 -14.81 4.19
#